data_8a11121323c308a7ddf209a55eb3b792
#
_entry.id   8a11121323c308a7ddf209a55eb3b792
#
_cell.length_a   1.000
_cell.length_b   1.000
_cell.length_c   1.000
_cell.angle_alpha   90.00
_cell.angle_beta   90.00
_cell.angle_gamma   90.00
#
_symmetry.space_group_name_H-M   'P 1'
#
loop_
_entity.id
_entity.type
_entity.pdbx_description
1 polymer ?
#
loop_
_entity_poly.entity_id
_entity_poly.type
_entity_poly.pdbx_seq_one_letter_code
_entity_poly.pdbx_strand_id
1 'polypeptide(L)'
;LTGPEYADRFIKQLKEKNIQIMLNTMVIDISMEKTVTAVNPSDGLIKLKAKAIILAMGCRERTRGALNIPGTRPAGVYTAGTAQRLINMEGYIPGKKVVILGSGDIGLIMARRLTLEGAEVKMVCELMPYPGGLKRNIVQCLEDFNIPLKLSHTVVNIHGNKRVEGVTIAKVDENKKPIPGTEEYIECDTLLLSVGLIPENELSSEAEVEID
;
A
#
# COMPACT_ATOMS: atom_id res chain seq x y z
N LEU A 1 -8.38 -18.59 9.20
CA LEU A 1 -7.63 -18.85 7.96
C LEU A 1 -6.67 -17.72 7.68
N THR A 2 -5.44 -18.03 7.36
CA THR A 2 -4.48 -17.08 6.81
C THR A 2 -4.79 -16.81 5.33
N GLY A 3 -4.23 -15.75 4.74
CA GLY A 3 -4.39 -15.46 3.32
C GLY A 3 -3.92 -16.61 2.42
N PRO A 4 -2.74 -17.19 2.65
CA PRO A 4 -2.28 -18.36 1.89
C PRO A 4 -3.19 -19.58 2.00
N GLU A 5 -3.68 -19.91 3.18
CA GLU A 5 -4.64 -21.03 3.37
C GLU A 5 -5.95 -20.81 2.62
N TYR A 6 -6.44 -19.55 2.62
CA TYR A 6 -7.63 -19.19 1.86
C TYR A 6 -7.41 -19.35 0.35
N ALA A 7 -6.30 -18.85 -0.18
CA ALA A 7 -5.95 -18.97 -1.57
C ALA A 7 -5.78 -20.47 -2.00
N ASP A 8 -5.08 -21.28 -1.21
CA ASP A 8 -4.86 -22.70 -1.48
C ASP A 8 -6.17 -23.48 -1.61
N ARG A 9 -7.18 -23.14 -0.79
CA ARG A 9 -8.50 -23.76 -0.84
C ARG A 9 -9.19 -23.55 -2.21
N PHE A 10 -9.08 -22.37 -2.82
CA PHE A 10 -9.65 -22.08 -4.14
C PHE A 10 -8.78 -22.63 -5.27
N ILE A 11 -7.45 -22.61 -5.12
CA ILE A 11 -6.53 -23.20 -6.11
C ILE A 11 -6.79 -24.69 -6.28
N LYS A 12 -7.04 -25.43 -5.18
CA LYS A 12 -7.42 -26.84 -5.25
C LYS A 12 -8.71 -27.05 -6.05
N GLN A 13 -9.74 -26.23 -5.80
CA GLN A 13 -11.00 -26.32 -6.56
C GLN A 13 -10.82 -26.01 -8.05
N LEU A 14 -9.95 -25.06 -8.41
CA LEU A 14 -9.63 -24.77 -9.81
C LEU A 14 -8.98 -25.96 -10.52
N LYS A 15 -8.04 -26.64 -9.85
CA LYS A 15 -7.37 -27.83 -10.38
C LYS A 15 -8.36 -28.99 -10.65
N GLU A 16 -9.33 -29.18 -9.76
CA GLU A 16 -10.39 -30.18 -9.91
C GLU A 16 -11.31 -29.90 -11.12
N LYS A 17 -11.46 -28.63 -11.51
CA LYS A 17 -12.33 -28.22 -12.61
C LYS A 17 -11.65 -28.20 -13.99
N ASN A 18 -10.42 -28.67 -14.09
CA ASN A 18 -9.63 -28.70 -15.32
C ASN A 18 -9.53 -27.32 -16.02
N ILE A 19 -9.41 -26.25 -15.24
CA ILE A 19 -9.23 -24.89 -15.74
C ILE A 19 -7.76 -24.66 -16.06
N GLN A 20 -7.45 -24.18 -17.26
CA GLN A 20 -6.09 -23.83 -17.62
C GLN A 20 -5.62 -22.62 -16.82
N ILE A 21 -4.49 -22.77 -16.13
CA ILE A 21 -3.83 -21.71 -15.35
C ILE A 21 -2.48 -21.40 -15.99
N MET A 22 -2.28 -20.16 -16.38
CA MET A 22 -1.02 -19.69 -16.95
C MET A 22 -0.24 -18.90 -15.92
N LEU A 23 0.73 -19.55 -15.27
CA LEU A 23 1.62 -18.91 -14.30
C LEU A 23 2.75 -18.14 -15.00
N ASN A 24 3.38 -17.19 -14.31
CA ASN A 24 4.46 -16.34 -14.84
C ASN A 24 4.08 -15.65 -16.17
N THR A 25 2.80 -15.37 -16.36
CA THR A 25 2.23 -14.79 -17.57
C THR A 25 1.68 -13.42 -17.29
N MET A 26 2.15 -12.42 -18.00
CA MET A 26 1.70 -11.03 -17.85
C MET A 26 0.81 -10.65 -19.03
N VAL A 27 -0.39 -10.18 -18.76
CA VAL A 27 -1.26 -9.56 -19.76
C VAL A 27 -0.76 -8.14 -20.00
N ILE A 28 -0.52 -7.79 -21.26
CA ILE A 28 0.04 -6.50 -21.68
C ILE A 28 -0.94 -5.66 -22.50
N ASP A 29 -2.02 -6.27 -23.01
CA ASP A 29 -3.03 -5.58 -23.81
C ASP A 29 -4.33 -6.36 -23.83
N ILE A 30 -5.46 -5.65 -23.90
CA ILE A 30 -6.81 -6.19 -24.10
C ILE A 30 -7.51 -5.33 -25.14
N SER A 31 -7.81 -5.91 -26.29
CA SER A 31 -8.54 -5.17 -27.33
C SER A 31 -10.05 -5.20 -27.14
N MET A 32 -10.76 -4.25 -27.77
CA MET A 32 -12.22 -4.18 -27.81
C MET A 32 -12.86 -5.47 -28.37
N GLU A 33 -12.20 -6.14 -29.31
CA GLU A 33 -12.66 -7.42 -29.86
C GLU A 33 -12.41 -8.60 -28.90
N LYS A 34 -12.02 -8.32 -27.64
CA LYS A 34 -11.74 -9.31 -26.60
C LYS A 34 -10.58 -10.24 -26.96
N THR A 35 -9.55 -9.69 -27.58
CA THR A 35 -8.26 -10.35 -27.74
C THR A 35 -7.35 -9.94 -26.60
N VAL A 36 -6.89 -10.90 -25.82
CA VAL A 36 -5.94 -10.70 -24.74
C VAL A 36 -4.54 -10.99 -25.29
N THR A 37 -3.65 -10.04 -25.20
CA THR A 37 -2.23 -10.23 -25.50
C THR A 37 -1.46 -10.39 -24.21
N ALA A 38 -0.71 -11.47 -24.10
CA ALA A 38 0.07 -11.79 -22.90
C ALA A 38 1.50 -12.21 -23.28
N VAL A 39 2.40 -12.16 -22.32
CA VAL A 39 3.79 -12.59 -22.48
C VAL A 39 4.22 -13.46 -21.30
N ASN A 40 4.96 -14.51 -21.60
CA ASN A 40 5.64 -15.33 -20.60
C ASN A 40 7.00 -15.82 -21.10
N PRO A 41 7.87 -16.34 -20.20
CA PRO A 41 9.21 -16.78 -20.60
C PRO A 41 9.25 -18.02 -21.51
N SER A 42 8.23 -18.90 -21.46
CA SER A 42 8.22 -20.15 -22.23
C SER A 42 7.66 -19.99 -23.63
N ASP A 43 6.57 -19.25 -23.79
CA ASP A 43 5.82 -19.18 -25.05
C ASP A 43 6.01 -17.83 -25.77
N GLY A 44 6.70 -16.87 -25.12
CA GLY A 44 6.89 -15.53 -25.64
C GLY A 44 5.56 -14.75 -25.68
N LEU A 45 5.25 -14.14 -26.82
CA LEU A 45 4.03 -13.38 -27.02
C LEU A 45 2.86 -14.31 -27.40
N ILE A 46 1.78 -14.23 -26.62
CA ILE A 46 0.59 -15.07 -26.77
C ILE A 46 -0.61 -14.17 -27.08
N LYS A 47 -1.47 -14.61 -27.98
CA LYS A 47 -2.78 -13.94 -28.25
C LYS A 47 -3.91 -14.93 -28.00
N LEU A 48 -4.85 -14.54 -27.17
CA LEU A 48 -6.00 -15.36 -26.78
C LEU A 48 -7.29 -14.62 -27.15
N LYS A 49 -8.13 -15.24 -27.96
CA LYS A 49 -9.47 -14.71 -28.25
C LYS A 49 -10.45 -15.24 -27.23
N ALA A 50 -11.14 -14.33 -26.53
CA ALA A 50 -12.11 -14.67 -25.48
C ALA A 50 -13.54 -14.31 -25.90
N LYS A 51 -14.53 -15.01 -25.38
CA LYS A 51 -15.96 -14.62 -25.48
C LYS A 51 -16.32 -13.59 -24.42
N ALA A 52 -15.73 -13.72 -23.23
CA ALA A 52 -15.87 -12.79 -22.11
C ALA A 52 -14.54 -12.74 -21.34
N ILE A 53 -14.25 -11.61 -20.71
CA ILE A 53 -13.06 -11.40 -19.90
C ILE A 53 -13.52 -10.92 -18.52
N ILE A 54 -13.00 -11.54 -17.47
CA ILE A 54 -13.19 -11.10 -16.09
C ILE A 54 -11.89 -10.47 -15.63
N LEU A 55 -11.94 -9.19 -15.28
CA LEU A 55 -10.80 -8.43 -14.77
C LEU A 55 -10.73 -8.60 -13.26
N ALA A 56 -9.61 -9.07 -12.75
CA ALA A 56 -9.35 -9.25 -11.33
C ALA A 56 -7.92 -8.81 -10.97
N MET A 57 -7.51 -7.64 -11.50
CA MET A 57 -6.14 -7.14 -11.46
C MET A 57 -5.76 -6.51 -10.11
N GLY A 58 -6.76 -6.19 -9.28
CA GLY A 58 -6.54 -5.57 -7.98
C GLY A 58 -6.18 -4.09 -8.07
N CYS A 59 -5.27 -3.67 -7.22
CA CYS A 59 -4.86 -2.27 -7.06
C CYS A 59 -3.42 -2.18 -6.59
N ARG A 60 -2.80 -1.02 -6.77
CA ARG A 60 -1.52 -0.66 -6.19
C ARG A 60 -1.67 0.39 -5.09
N GLU A 61 -0.74 0.42 -4.16
CA GLU A 61 -0.72 1.44 -3.12
C GLU A 61 -0.33 2.80 -3.69
N ARG A 62 -0.92 3.85 -3.14
CA ARG A 62 -0.57 5.22 -3.46
C ARG A 62 0.82 5.55 -2.94
N THR A 63 1.73 5.86 -3.83
CA THR A 63 3.14 6.15 -3.51
C THR A 63 3.35 7.61 -3.10
N ARG A 64 4.55 7.93 -2.59
CA ARG A 64 4.96 9.32 -2.30
C ARG A 64 4.75 10.26 -3.50
N GLY A 65 5.09 9.80 -4.72
CA GLY A 65 4.93 10.59 -5.93
C GLY A 65 3.48 10.98 -6.20
N ALA A 66 2.54 10.05 -5.97
CA ALA A 66 1.11 10.30 -6.09
C ALA A 66 0.56 11.27 -5.02
N LEU A 67 1.24 11.36 -3.86
CA LEU A 67 0.88 12.28 -2.77
C LEU A 67 1.55 13.65 -2.89
N ASN A 68 2.57 13.77 -3.74
CA ASN A 68 3.37 14.99 -3.89
C ASN A 68 3.93 15.54 -2.57
N ILE A 69 4.37 14.65 -1.65
CA ILE A 69 4.94 15.08 -0.37
C ILE A 69 6.27 15.80 -0.65
N PRO A 70 6.43 17.07 -0.22
CA PRO A 70 7.66 17.84 -0.41
C PRO A 70 8.86 17.25 0.31
N GLY A 71 10.04 17.78 0.00
CA GLY A 71 11.30 17.44 0.63
C GLY A 71 12.23 16.60 -0.27
N THR A 72 13.33 16.15 0.31
CA THR A 72 14.35 15.34 -0.35
C THR A 72 13.85 13.94 -0.70
N ARG A 73 14.58 13.18 -1.50
CA ARG A 73 14.21 11.80 -1.91
C ARG A 73 15.19 10.75 -1.34
N PRO A 74 15.29 10.62 -0.02
CA PRO A 74 16.16 9.64 0.62
C PRO A 74 15.54 8.23 0.56
N ALA A 75 16.35 7.20 0.82
CA ALA A 75 15.84 5.88 1.17
C ALA A 75 15.05 5.94 2.49
N GLY A 76 14.14 4.98 2.73
CA GLY A 76 13.35 4.92 3.96
C GLY A 76 11.90 5.39 3.82
N VAL A 77 11.44 5.71 2.61
CA VAL A 77 10.02 5.97 2.35
C VAL A 77 9.45 4.76 1.60
N TYR A 78 8.48 4.08 2.23
CA TYR A 78 7.85 2.87 1.70
C TYR A 78 6.33 2.96 1.79
N THR A 79 5.63 2.24 0.92
CA THR A 79 4.23 1.94 1.16
C THR A 79 4.11 0.86 2.24
N ALA A 80 2.98 0.82 2.94
CA ALA A 80 2.79 -0.14 4.04
C ALA A 80 2.84 -1.60 3.56
N GLY A 81 2.31 -1.90 2.35
CA GLY A 81 2.38 -3.23 1.77
C GLY A 81 3.79 -3.63 1.35
N THR A 82 4.61 -2.69 0.84
CA THR A 82 6.04 -2.95 0.60
C THR A 82 6.76 -3.31 1.89
N ALA A 83 6.52 -2.56 2.97
CA ALA A 83 7.11 -2.86 4.29
C ALA A 83 6.62 -4.22 4.83
N GLN A 84 5.35 -4.54 4.63
CA GLN A 84 4.78 -5.84 4.99
C GLN A 84 5.48 -6.98 4.26
N ARG A 85 5.72 -6.84 2.97
CA ARG A 85 6.46 -7.84 2.18
C ARG A 85 7.89 -8.02 2.70
N LEU A 86 8.61 -6.91 2.92
CA LEU A 86 9.98 -6.96 3.43
C LEU A 86 10.08 -7.74 4.74
N ILE A 87 9.16 -7.51 5.67
CA ILE A 87 9.16 -8.19 6.96
C ILE A 87 8.70 -9.65 6.84
N ASN A 88 7.56 -9.88 6.17
CA ASN A 88 6.91 -11.20 6.21
C ASN A 88 7.53 -12.23 5.26
N MET A 89 8.09 -11.78 4.13
CA MET A 89 8.63 -12.66 3.10
C MET A 89 10.15 -12.63 2.99
N GLU A 90 10.75 -11.46 3.20
CA GLU A 90 12.19 -11.27 3.01
C GLU A 90 12.97 -11.25 4.34
N GLY A 91 12.29 -11.11 5.49
CA GLY A 91 12.92 -11.07 6.81
C GLY A 91 13.69 -9.78 7.10
N TYR A 92 13.40 -8.68 6.41
CA TYR A 92 14.05 -7.39 6.60
C TYR A 92 13.17 -6.38 7.33
N ILE A 93 13.71 -5.70 8.32
CA ILE A 93 13.06 -4.56 8.97
C ILE A 93 13.37 -3.29 8.16
N PRO A 94 12.37 -2.57 7.65
CA PRO A 94 12.58 -1.38 6.80
C PRO A 94 13.23 -0.21 7.54
N GLY A 95 13.11 -0.15 8.87
CA GLY A 95 13.73 0.85 9.72
C GLY A 95 13.45 0.65 11.19
N LYS A 96 14.09 1.49 12.02
CA LYS A 96 14.06 1.36 13.50
C LYS A 96 13.18 2.40 14.17
N LYS A 97 13.07 3.62 13.60
CA LYS A 97 12.20 4.71 14.07
C LYS A 97 11.23 5.06 12.98
N VAL A 98 9.97 4.71 13.14
CA VAL A 98 8.98 4.73 12.06
C VAL A 98 7.86 5.72 12.34
N VAL A 99 7.53 6.57 11.36
CA VAL A 99 6.30 7.34 11.30
C VAL A 99 5.41 6.70 10.22
N ILE A 100 4.12 6.57 10.49
CA ILE A 100 3.14 6.03 9.54
C ILE A 100 2.16 7.12 9.17
N LEU A 101 1.96 7.36 7.88
CA LEU A 101 0.94 8.25 7.36
C LEU A 101 -0.24 7.44 6.82
N GLY A 102 -1.40 7.66 7.42
CA GLY A 102 -2.65 6.95 7.15
C GLY A 102 -2.97 5.88 8.18
N SER A 103 -4.20 5.89 8.69
CA SER A 103 -4.71 4.99 9.73
C SER A 103 -5.62 3.89 9.17
N GLY A 104 -5.49 3.56 7.88
CA GLY A 104 -6.14 2.38 7.30
C GLY A 104 -5.64 1.08 7.93
N ASP A 105 -6.39 -0.02 7.77
CA ASP A 105 -6.08 -1.29 8.44
C ASP A 105 -4.65 -1.77 8.21
N ILE A 106 -4.12 -1.64 6.99
CA ILE A 106 -2.74 -2.08 6.69
C ILE A 106 -1.73 -1.24 7.48
N GLY A 107 -1.91 0.07 7.57
CA GLY A 107 -1.06 0.95 8.37
C GLY A 107 -1.06 0.59 9.85
N LEU A 108 -2.24 0.33 10.41
CA LEU A 108 -2.41 -0.09 11.81
C LEU A 108 -1.75 -1.45 12.08
N ILE A 109 -1.99 -2.42 11.21
CA ILE A 109 -1.38 -3.76 11.31
C ILE A 109 0.14 -3.67 11.23
N MET A 110 0.66 -2.81 10.35
CA MET A 110 2.10 -2.59 10.24
C MET A 110 2.69 -1.86 11.44
N ALA A 111 1.96 -0.93 12.07
CA ALA A 111 2.38 -0.31 13.33
C ALA A 111 2.64 -1.37 14.41
N ARG A 112 1.67 -2.25 14.63
CA ARG A 112 1.81 -3.38 15.54
C ARG A 112 2.95 -4.32 15.12
N ARG A 113 3.00 -4.70 13.85
CA ARG A 113 4.01 -5.66 13.37
C ARG A 113 5.43 -5.14 13.56
N LEU A 114 5.70 -3.90 13.19
CA LEU A 114 7.00 -3.26 13.37
C LEU A 114 7.42 -3.20 14.85
N THR A 115 6.48 -2.87 15.74
CA THR A 115 6.73 -2.84 17.17
C THR A 115 7.11 -4.24 17.71
N LEU A 116 6.43 -5.28 17.25
CA LEU A 116 6.75 -6.67 17.62
C LEU A 116 8.12 -7.12 17.09
N GLU A 117 8.58 -6.58 15.97
CA GLU A 117 9.92 -6.83 15.42
C GLU A 117 11.01 -5.91 16.03
N GLY A 118 10.65 -5.11 17.04
CA GLY A 118 11.60 -4.28 17.80
C GLY A 118 11.85 -2.88 17.22
N ALA A 119 11.07 -2.42 16.25
CA ALA A 119 11.10 -1.04 15.80
C ALA A 119 10.29 -0.14 16.74
N GLU A 120 10.69 1.12 16.86
CA GLU A 120 9.95 2.16 17.57
C GLU A 120 8.99 2.85 16.58
N VAL A 121 7.70 2.60 16.69
CA VAL A 121 6.69 3.36 15.93
C VAL A 121 6.38 4.65 16.69
N LYS A 122 6.89 5.78 16.19
CA LYS A 122 6.74 7.10 16.83
C LYS A 122 5.29 7.53 16.91
N MET A 123 4.55 7.34 15.82
CA MET A 123 3.14 7.69 15.70
C MET A 123 2.53 7.21 14.39
N VAL A 124 1.20 7.22 14.37
CA VAL A 124 0.39 7.18 13.15
C VAL A 124 -0.26 8.56 12.96
N CYS A 125 -0.11 9.15 11.78
CA CYS A 125 -0.79 10.39 11.39
C CYS A 125 -1.95 10.07 10.47
N GLU A 126 -3.10 10.73 10.68
CA GLU A 126 -4.31 10.58 9.88
C GLU A 126 -4.81 11.96 9.43
N LEU A 127 -5.04 12.08 8.14
CA LEU A 127 -5.55 13.30 7.53
C LEU A 127 -6.97 13.66 8.00
N MET A 128 -7.78 12.63 8.22
CA MET A 128 -9.18 12.79 8.66
C MET A 128 -9.26 13.03 10.17
N PRO A 129 -10.34 13.65 10.67
CA PRO A 129 -10.59 13.82 12.10
C PRO A 129 -11.03 12.52 12.81
N TYR A 130 -10.99 11.39 12.11
CA TYR A 130 -11.33 10.06 12.62
C TYR A 130 -10.41 9.02 11.96
N PRO A 131 -10.15 7.89 12.62
CA PRO A 131 -9.33 6.82 12.06
C PRO A 131 -10.06 6.07 10.93
N GLY A 132 -9.31 5.67 9.89
CA GLY A 132 -9.85 4.97 8.72
C GLY A 132 -9.99 3.45 8.89
N GLY A 133 -9.29 2.86 9.85
CA GLY A 133 -9.28 1.42 10.08
C GLY A 133 -10.40 0.93 11.01
N LEU A 134 -10.57 -0.38 11.07
CA LEU A 134 -11.55 -1.02 11.96
C LEU A 134 -11.22 -0.76 13.43
N LYS A 135 -12.25 -0.55 14.26
CA LYS A 135 -12.09 -0.28 15.70
C LYS A 135 -11.22 -1.31 16.42
N ARG A 136 -11.37 -2.60 16.09
CA ARG A 136 -10.53 -3.65 16.68
C ARG A 136 -9.04 -3.45 16.38
N ASN A 137 -8.70 -2.98 15.17
CA ASN A 137 -7.31 -2.75 14.78
C ASN A 137 -6.74 -1.50 15.46
N ILE A 138 -7.57 -0.49 15.74
CA ILE A 138 -7.16 0.66 16.55
C ILE A 138 -6.75 0.19 17.94
N VAL A 139 -7.58 -0.60 18.60
CA VAL A 139 -7.28 -1.15 19.93
C VAL A 139 -6.03 -2.04 19.89
N GLN A 140 -6.07 -3.12 19.07
CA GLN A 140 -5.04 -4.15 19.06
C GLN A 140 -3.70 -3.72 18.45
N CYS A 141 -3.68 -2.68 17.63
CA CYS A 141 -2.48 -2.24 16.94
C CYS A 141 -1.89 -0.94 17.45
N LEU A 142 -2.69 -0.08 18.10
CA LEU A 142 -2.21 1.18 18.64
C LEU A 142 -2.34 1.25 20.16
N GLU A 143 -3.55 1.06 20.71
CA GLU A 143 -3.80 1.22 22.14
C GLU A 143 -3.02 0.20 22.98
N ASP A 144 -3.05 -1.08 22.63
CA ASP A 144 -2.30 -2.15 23.31
C ASP A 144 -0.77 -1.94 23.29
N PHE A 145 -0.26 -1.13 22.34
CA PHE A 145 1.18 -0.82 22.19
C PHE A 145 1.54 0.62 22.56
N ASN A 146 0.58 1.42 23.03
CA ASN A 146 0.75 2.84 23.33
C ASN A 146 1.30 3.67 22.16
N ILE A 147 0.91 3.33 20.93
CA ILE A 147 1.34 4.07 19.75
C ILE A 147 0.41 5.28 19.55
N PRO A 148 0.95 6.51 19.53
CA PRO A 148 0.14 7.71 19.36
C PRO A 148 -0.55 7.78 17.99
N LEU A 149 -1.83 8.16 17.97
CA LEU A 149 -2.60 8.48 16.78
C LEU A 149 -2.87 9.99 16.73
N LYS A 150 -2.32 10.68 15.74
CA LYS A 150 -2.57 12.10 15.47
C LYS A 150 -3.57 12.25 14.35
N LEU A 151 -4.81 12.57 14.69
CA LEU A 151 -5.90 12.87 13.75
C LEU A 151 -5.78 14.31 13.22
N SER A 152 -6.33 14.58 12.04
CA SER A 152 -6.25 15.87 11.35
C SER A 152 -4.81 16.34 11.17
N HIS A 153 -3.88 15.43 10.87
CA HIS A 153 -2.48 15.72 10.61
C HIS A 153 -1.99 15.05 9.34
N THR A 154 -1.05 15.69 8.66
CA THR A 154 -0.39 15.11 7.48
C THR A 154 1.11 15.40 7.51
N VAL A 155 1.87 14.65 6.72
CA VAL A 155 3.30 14.91 6.49
C VAL A 155 3.43 15.99 5.42
N VAL A 156 4.10 17.07 5.77
CA VAL A 156 4.30 18.25 4.89
C VAL A 156 5.71 18.34 4.35
N ASN A 157 6.68 17.66 4.95
CA ASN A 157 8.06 17.63 4.45
C ASN A 157 8.80 16.37 4.88
N ILE A 158 9.74 15.90 4.04
CA ILE A 158 10.64 14.77 4.32
C ILE A 158 12.07 15.29 4.33
N HIS A 159 12.79 14.97 5.40
CA HIS A 159 14.17 15.39 5.64
C HIS A 159 15.13 14.19 5.54
N GLY A 160 16.37 14.48 5.16
CA GLY A 160 17.45 13.53 5.01
C GLY A 160 18.03 13.52 3.60
N ASN A 161 19.21 12.97 3.44
CA ASN A 161 19.89 12.90 2.14
C ASN A 161 20.01 11.44 1.66
N LYS A 162 20.77 10.62 2.35
CA LYS A 162 20.92 9.19 2.01
C LYS A 162 19.72 8.37 2.48
N ARG A 163 19.25 8.69 3.66
CA ARG A 163 18.10 8.06 4.30
C ARG A 163 17.22 9.12 4.96
N VAL A 164 15.97 8.81 5.24
CA VAL A 164 15.09 9.64 6.08
C VAL A 164 15.75 9.87 7.44
N GLU A 165 15.82 11.12 7.86
CA GLU A 165 16.31 11.57 9.16
C GLU A 165 15.18 12.12 10.01
N GLY A 166 14.07 12.47 9.36
CA GLY A 166 12.86 12.92 10.00
C GLY A 166 11.79 13.36 8.99
N VAL A 167 10.62 13.62 9.51
CA VAL A 167 9.50 14.20 8.76
C VAL A 167 8.94 15.42 9.52
N THR A 168 8.45 16.39 8.79
CA THR A 168 7.63 17.45 9.39
C THR A 168 6.17 17.11 9.16
N ILE A 169 5.39 17.07 10.24
CA ILE A 169 3.94 16.94 10.19
C ILE A 169 3.29 18.29 10.47
N ALA A 170 2.07 18.52 10.01
CA ALA A 170 1.28 19.67 10.36
C ALA A 170 -0.20 19.30 10.53
N LYS A 171 -0.89 20.06 11.37
CA LYS A 171 -2.34 19.98 11.49
C LYS A 171 -2.99 20.46 10.19
N VAL A 172 -4.13 19.89 9.82
CA VAL A 172 -4.89 20.32 8.64
C VAL A 172 -6.23 20.94 9.04
N ASP A 173 -6.70 21.86 8.19
CA ASP A 173 -8.00 22.46 8.29
C ASP A 173 -9.12 21.54 7.75
N GLU A 174 -10.35 22.04 7.72
CA GLU A 174 -11.53 21.33 7.20
C GLU A 174 -11.40 20.99 5.70
N ASN A 175 -10.62 21.78 4.95
CA ASN A 175 -10.30 21.54 3.54
C ASN A 175 -9.09 20.63 3.33
N LYS A 176 -8.56 20.02 4.42
CA LYS A 176 -7.38 19.15 4.42
C LYS A 176 -6.08 19.86 4.00
N LYS A 177 -6.03 21.19 4.17
CA LYS A 177 -4.83 21.99 3.91
C LYS A 177 -4.04 22.17 5.19
N PRO A 178 -2.70 22.05 5.13
CA PRO A 178 -1.84 22.29 6.29
C PRO A 178 -2.03 23.70 6.84
N ILE A 179 -2.14 23.82 8.17
CA ILE A 179 -2.28 25.08 8.89
C ILE A 179 -0.87 25.57 9.23
N PRO A 180 -0.44 26.76 8.70
CA PRO A 180 0.87 27.32 9.02
C PRO A 180 1.05 27.58 10.52
N GLY A 181 2.25 27.32 11.03
CA GLY A 181 2.58 27.49 12.45
C GLY A 181 2.21 26.29 13.33
N THR A 182 1.74 25.18 12.74
CA THR A 182 1.45 23.93 13.45
C THR A 182 2.44 22.83 13.13
N GLU A 183 3.52 23.19 12.44
CA GLU A 183 4.55 22.26 12.00
C GLU A 183 5.31 21.67 13.19
N GLU A 184 5.46 20.35 13.19
CA GLU A 184 6.21 19.60 14.19
C GLU A 184 7.20 18.68 13.50
N TYR A 185 8.48 18.78 13.84
CA TYR A 185 9.52 17.85 13.34
C TYR A 185 9.53 16.58 14.17
N ILE A 186 9.47 15.44 13.50
CA ILE A 186 9.54 14.11 14.10
C ILE A 186 10.78 13.39 13.57
N GLU A 187 11.74 13.13 14.46
CA GLU A 187 12.92 12.31 14.14
C GLU A 187 12.50 10.87 13.84
N CYS A 188 12.82 10.40 12.66
CA CYS A 188 12.56 9.01 12.23
C CYS A 188 13.52 8.62 11.10
N ASP A 189 13.75 7.33 10.90
CA ASP A 189 14.53 6.79 9.79
C ASP A 189 13.67 6.18 8.68
N THR A 190 12.37 6.11 8.92
CA THR A 190 11.42 5.49 7.99
C THR A 190 10.06 6.17 8.05
N LEU A 191 9.51 6.46 6.87
CA LEU A 191 8.13 6.89 6.66
C LEU A 191 7.36 5.80 5.92
N LEU A 192 6.30 5.27 6.52
CA LEU A 192 5.36 4.38 5.85
C LEU A 192 4.12 5.13 5.37
N LEU A 193 3.69 4.82 4.15
CA LEU A 193 2.51 5.39 3.51
C LEU A 193 1.39 4.35 3.46
N SER A 194 0.28 4.62 4.12
CA SER A 194 -0.95 3.80 4.13
C SER A 194 -2.16 4.67 3.77
N VAL A 195 -2.08 5.35 2.63
CA VAL A 195 -2.95 6.48 2.26
C VAL A 195 -3.90 6.17 1.10
N GLY A 196 -4.27 4.92 0.97
CA GLY A 196 -5.22 4.44 0.00
C GLY A 196 -4.57 3.75 -1.20
N LEU A 197 -5.43 3.26 -2.06
CA LEU A 197 -5.11 2.39 -3.20
C LEU A 197 -5.48 3.10 -4.51
N ILE A 198 -4.80 2.72 -5.58
CA ILE A 198 -5.09 3.13 -6.95
C ILE A 198 -5.54 1.87 -7.69
N PRO A 199 -6.75 1.80 -8.24
CA PRO A 199 -7.19 0.66 -9.03
C PRO A 199 -6.28 0.45 -10.24
N GLU A 200 -6.01 -0.82 -10.58
CA GLU A 200 -5.29 -1.18 -11.81
C GLU A 200 -6.28 -1.26 -12.97
N ASN A 201 -6.59 -0.12 -13.56
CA ASN A 201 -7.60 0.01 -14.60
C ASN A 201 -7.04 0.43 -15.97
N GLU A 202 -5.72 0.44 -16.15
CA GLU A 202 -5.08 0.81 -17.41
C GLU A 202 -5.56 -0.07 -18.57
N LEU A 203 -5.52 -1.41 -18.41
CA LEU A 203 -6.00 -2.35 -19.43
C LEU A 203 -7.51 -2.21 -19.72
N SER A 204 -8.29 -1.81 -18.70
CA SER A 204 -9.71 -1.53 -18.88
C SER A 204 -9.92 -0.31 -19.75
N SER A 205 -9.15 0.76 -19.51
CA SER A 205 -9.20 1.99 -20.29
C SER A 205 -8.74 1.77 -21.73
N GLU A 206 -7.68 0.99 -21.95
CA GLU A 206 -7.19 0.63 -23.28
C GLU A 206 -8.22 -0.20 -24.07
N ALA A 207 -8.99 -1.05 -23.39
CA ALA A 207 -10.09 -1.81 -23.97
C ALA A 207 -11.40 -0.98 -24.13
N GLU A 208 -11.33 0.34 -23.89
CA GLU A 208 -12.46 1.28 -23.95
C GLU A 208 -13.64 0.87 -23.05
N VAL A 209 -13.36 0.23 -21.91
CA VAL A 209 -14.36 -0.05 -20.88
C VAL A 209 -14.68 1.25 -20.16
N GLU A 210 -15.97 1.56 -20.02
CA GLU A 210 -16.43 2.71 -19.24
C GLU A 210 -16.01 2.54 -17.78
N ILE A 211 -15.39 3.58 -17.22
CA ILE A 211 -14.87 3.59 -15.84
C ILE A 211 -15.54 4.75 -15.10
N ASP A 212 -16.10 4.47 -13.91
CA ASP A 212 -16.72 5.45 -13.01
C ASP A 212 -15.66 6.29 -12.25
#